data_e87686d8100da44ae7c38ec0517de65c
#
_entry.id   e87686d8100da44ae7c38ec0517de65c
#
_cell.length_a   1.000
_cell.length_b   1.000
_cell.length_c   1.000
_cell.angle_alpha   90.00
_cell.angle_beta   90.00
_cell.angle_gamma   90.00
#
_symmetry.space_group_name_H-M   'P 1'
#
loop_
_entity.id
_entity.type
_entity.pdbx_description
1 polymer ?
#
loop_
_entity_poly.entity_id
_entity_poly.type
_entity_poly.pdbx_seq_one_letter_code
_entity_poly.pdbx_strand_id
1 'polypeptide(L)'
;MKLNYERMGRIIKAIRKEQGLSQADLAESTDLSVPYISHIETGRSKASLETVVNIANILNVTVDRLLSGNLEYADYSPELRELFSDCSSYEKSVIFDTANSVKRSLRINRELLIKKRN
;
A
#
# COMPACT_ATOMS: atom_id res chain seq x y z
N MET A 1 -2.25 16.01 -8.50
CA MET A 1 -1.29 14.95 -8.09
C MET A 1 -0.79 14.19 -9.30
N LYS A 2 0.49 13.91 -9.35
CA LYS A 2 1.08 13.04 -10.39
C LYS A 2 1.55 11.75 -9.73
N LEU A 3 1.23 10.61 -10.34
CA LEU A 3 1.78 9.34 -9.91
C LEU A 3 3.30 9.31 -10.06
N ASN A 4 3.98 8.82 -9.04
CA ASN A 4 5.42 8.64 -9.10
C ASN A 4 5.75 7.27 -9.69
N TYR A 5 5.88 7.22 -11.00
CA TYR A 5 6.16 5.97 -11.74
C TYR A 5 7.56 5.43 -11.46
N GLU A 6 8.51 6.30 -11.18
CA GLU A 6 9.86 5.88 -10.81
C GLU A 6 9.87 5.12 -9.49
N ARG A 7 9.14 5.63 -8.50
CA ARG A 7 9.00 4.98 -7.19
C ARG A 7 8.32 3.63 -7.32
N MET A 8 7.21 3.58 -8.06
CA MET A 8 6.50 2.32 -8.32
C MET A 8 7.43 1.31 -9.00
N GLY A 9 8.19 1.76 -10.00
CA GLY A 9 9.15 0.91 -10.69
C GLY A 9 10.22 0.36 -9.76
N ARG A 10 10.76 1.17 -8.85
CA ARG A 10 11.73 0.73 -7.86
C ARG A 10 11.15 -0.32 -6.91
N ILE A 11 9.90 -0.13 -6.50
CA ILE A 11 9.21 -1.09 -5.62
C ILE A 11 9.03 -2.43 -6.35
N ILE A 12 8.57 -2.40 -7.60
CA ILE A 12 8.42 -3.60 -8.44
C ILE A 12 9.76 -4.33 -8.55
N LYS A 13 10.81 -3.62 -8.87
CA LYS A 13 12.16 -4.20 -9.00
C LYS A 13 12.65 -4.82 -7.70
N ALA A 14 12.45 -4.13 -6.57
CA ALA A 14 12.86 -4.64 -5.25
C ALA A 14 12.13 -5.94 -4.90
N ILE A 15 10.81 -5.98 -5.09
CA ILE A 15 10.00 -7.17 -4.80
C ILE A 15 10.40 -8.32 -5.73
N ARG A 16 10.58 -8.04 -7.02
CA ARG A 16 11.01 -9.03 -8.00
C ARG A 16 12.33 -9.69 -7.56
N LYS A 17 13.30 -8.87 -7.17
CA LYS A 17 14.62 -9.36 -6.72
C LYS A 17 14.53 -10.16 -5.43
N GLU A 18 13.70 -9.72 -4.48
CA GLU A 18 13.47 -10.48 -3.25
C GLU A 18 12.95 -11.88 -3.53
N GLN A 19 12.13 -12.02 -4.57
CA GLN A 19 11.55 -13.32 -4.95
C GLN A 19 12.47 -14.15 -5.86
N GLY A 20 13.66 -13.63 -6.18
CA GLY A 20 14.62 -14.32 -7.03
C GLY A 20 14.24 -14.36 -8.50
N LEU A 21 13.34 -13.47 -8.94
CA LEU A 21 12.89 -13.42 -10.33
C LEU A 21 13.76 -12.48 -11.16
N SER A 22 14.07 -12.89 -12.40
CA SER A 22 14.71 -12.01 -13.38
C SER A 22 13.65 -11.14 -14.06
N GLN A 23 14.10 -10.09 -14.78
CA GLN A 23 13.21 -9.34 -15.63
C GLN A 23 12.55 -10.22 -16.69
N ALA A 24 13.29 -11.21 -17.22
CA ALA A 24 12.75 -12.16 -18.18
C ALA A 24 11.65 -13.03 -17.57
N ASP A 25 11.83 -13.48 -16.33
CA ASP A 25 10.81 -14.26 -15.62
C ASP A 25 9.52 -13.44 -15.45
N LEU A 26 9.64 -12.20 -15.02
CA LEU A 26 8.48 -11.33 -14.85
C LEU A 26 7.80 -11.01 -16.18
N ALA A 27 8.59 -10.78 -17.23
CA ALA A 27 8.07 -10.51 -18.57
C ALA A 27 7.28 -11.70 -19.11
N GLU A 28 7.81 -12.91 -18.96
CA GLU A 28 7.13 -14.13 -19.39
C GLU A 28 5.81 -14.32 -18.65
N SER A 29 5.81 -14.16 -17.32
CA SER A 29 4.62 -14.37 -16.50
C SER A 29 3.54 -13.33 -16.75
N THR A 30 3.90 -12.13 -17.18
CA THR A 30 2.96 -11.03 -17.47
C THR A 30 2.61 -10.91 -18.94
N ASP A 31 3.21 -11.72 -19.80
CA ASP A 31 3.09 -11.62 -21.26
C ASP A 31 3.51 -10.24 -21.78
N LEU A 32 4.57 -9.71 -21.19
CA LEU A 32 5.17 -8.42 -21.59
C LEU A 32 6.60 -8.65 -22.07
N SER A 33 7.15 -7.68 -22.80
CA SER A 33 8.53 -7.75 -23.26
C SER A 33 9.51 -7.35 -22.14
N VAL A 34 10.72 -7.88 -22.17
CA VAL A 34 11.78 -7.53 -21.23
C VAL A 34 12.10 -6.01 -21.28
N PRO A 35 12.24 -5.39 -22.46
CA PRO A 35 12.44 -3.93 -22.52
C PRO A 35 11.32 -3.15 -21.85
N TYR A 36 10.07 -3.60 -21.98
CA TYR A 36 8.92 -2.93 -21.35
C TYR A 36 8.99 -3.04 -19.82
N ILE A 37 9.32 -4.24 -19.30
CA ILE A 37 9.54 -4.42 -17.86
C ILE A 37 10.65 -3.49 -17.37
N SER A 38 11.76 -3.39 -18.10
CA SER A 38 12.84 -2.49 -17.75
C SER A 38 12.40 -1.03 -17.73
N HIS A 39 11.59 -0.60 -18.70
CA HIS A 39 11.05 0.75 -18.74
C HIS A 39 10.10 1.03 -17.58
N ILE A 40 9.30 0.06 -17.18
CA ILE A 40 8.43 0.19 -16.01
C ILE A 40 9.27 0.34 -14.73
N GLU A 41 10.29 -0.49 -14.57
CA GLU A 41 11.15 -0.48 -13.37
C GLU A 41 11.96 0.81 -13.24
N THR A 42 12.25 1.47 -14.35
CA THR A 42 12.99 2.76 -14.35
C THR A 42 12.09 3.99 -14.42
N GLY A 43 10.77 3.79 -14.51
CA GLY A 43 9.82 4.89 -14.63
C GLY A 43 9.76 5.57 -15.99
N ARG A 44 10.40 5.00 -17.00
CA ARG A 44 10.39 5.54 -18.38
C ARG A 44 9.05 5.34 -19.08
N SER A 45 8.31 4.30 -18.72
CA SER A 45 7.00 4.02 -19.26
C SER A 45 5.96 4.11 -18.17
N LYS A 46 4.81 4.68 -18.49
CA LYS A 46 3.64 4.73 -17.62
C LYS A 46 2.86 3.43 -17.82
N ALA A 47 2.97 2.52 -16.87
CA ALA A 47 2.22 1.28 -16.92
C ALA A 47 0.71 1.55 -16.81
N SER A 48 -0.10 0.86 -17.62
CA SER A 48 -1.55 0.93 -17.50
C SER A 48 -2.00 0.29 -16.18
N LEU A 49 -3.22 0.60 -15.75
CA LEU A 49 -3.79 0.01 -14.55
C LEU A 49 -3.83 -1.52 -14.67
N GLU A 50 -4.22 -2.04 -15.84
CA GLU A 50 -4.23 -3.50 -16.08
C GLU A 50 -2.85 -4.12 -15.90
N THR A 51 -1.81 -3.46 -16.43
CA THR A 51 -0.43 -3.91 -16.28
C THR A 51 -0.01 -3.93 -14.81
N VAL A 52 -0.35 -2.89 -14.06
CA VAL A 52 -0.03 -2.81 -12.62
C VAL A 52 -0.71 -3.94 -11.86
N VAL A 53 -1.99 -4.19 -12.12
CA VAL A 53 -2.74 -5.28 -11.48
C VAL A 53 -2.13 -6.64 -11.83
N ASN A 54 -1.76 -6.84 -13.10
CA ASN A 54 -1.15 -8.09 -13.56
C ASN A 54 0.20 -8.34 -12.86
N ILE A 55 1.04 -7.32 -12.76
CA ILE A 55 2.32 -7.42 -12.05
C ILE A 55 2.09 -7.73 -10.56
N ALA A 56 1.13 -7.05 -9.92
CA ALA A 56 0.79 -7.30 -8.53
C ALA A 56 0.37 -8.75 -8.30
N ASN A 57 -0.46 -9.30 -9.20
CA ASN A 57 -0.90 -10.69 -9.12
C ASN A 57 0.28 -11.67 -9.25
N ILE A 58 1.18 -11.43 -10.20
CA ILE A 58 2.35 -12.31 -10.41
C ILE A 58 3.30 -12.25 -9.23
N LEU A 59 3.54 -11.07 -8.68
CA LEU A 59 4.42 -10.88 -7.52
C LEU A 59 3.73 -11.24 -6.19
N ASN A 60 2.45 -11.53 -6.23
CA ASN A 60 1.63 -11.86 -5.06
C ASN A 60 1.68 -10.76 -3.99
N VAL A 61 1.53 -9.54 -4.43
CA VAL A 61 1.44 -8.36 -3.57
C VAL A 61 0.20 -7.55 -3.91
N THR A 62 -0.18 -6.64 -3.04
CA THR A 62 -1.32 -5.75 -3.30
C THR A 62 -0.90 -4.60 -4.23
N VAL A 63 -1.87 -4.06 -4.96
CA VAL A 63 -1.67 -2.84 -5.76
C VAL A 63 -1.28 -1.68 -4.85
N ASP A 64 -1.86 -1.60 -3.65
CA ASP A 64 -1.52 -0.58 -2.66
C ASP A 64 -0.02 -0.56 -2.34
N ARG A 65 0.59 -1.73 -2.23
CA ARG A 65 2.03 -1.81 -1.98
C ARG A 65 2.84 -1.23 -3.14
N LEU A 66 2.44 -1.52 -4.38
CA LEU A 66 3.12 -0.98 -5.55
C LEU A 66 2.98 0.54 -5.66
N LEU A 67 1.86 1.07 -5.21
CA LEU A 67 1.55 2.50 -5.25
C LEU A 67 1.92 3.23 -3.96
N SER A 68 2.57 2.56 -3.02
CA SER A 68 2.91 3.16 -1.73
C SER A 68 3.74 4.44 -1.91
N GLY A 69 3.41 5.46 -1.11
CA GLY A 69 4.03 6.77 -1.20
C GLY A 69 3.39 7.72 -2.21
N ASN A 70 2.40 7.26 -3.00
CA ASN A 70 1.64 8.11 -3.91
C ASN A 70 0.37 8.67 -3.28
N LEU A 71 -0.10 8.05 -2.21
CA LEU A 71 -1.29 8.52 -1.51
C LEU A 71 -0.92 9.65 -0.57
N GLU A 72 -1.68 10.73 -0.65
CA GLU A 72 -1.57 11.83 0.29
C GLU A 72 -2.60 11.59 1.39
N TYR A 73 -2.11 11.23 2.57
CA TYR A 73 -2.97 11.07 3.74
C TYR A 73 -3.04 12.43 4.44
N ALA A 74 -3.90 13.31 3.91
CA ALA A 74 -4.05 14.67 4.43
C ALA A 74 -4.47 14.70 5.90
N ASP A 75 -5.10 13.63 6.37
CA ASP A 75 -5.64 13.52 7.72
C ASP A 75 -4.66 12.89 8.72
N TYR A 76 -3.46 12.49 8.27
CA TYR A 76 -2.46 11.95 9.19
C TYR A 76 -1.74 13.08 9.91
N SER A 77 -2.07 13.22 11.20
CA SER A 77 -1.35 14.16 12.05
C SER A 77 0.10 13.68 12.25
N PRO A 78 1.04 14.59 12.49
CA PRO A 78 2.41 14.22 12.85
C PRO A 78 2.49 13.31 14.07
N GLU A 79 1.57 13.48 15.02
CA GLU A 79 1.50 12.65 16.24
C GLU A 79 1.18 11.19 15.92
N LEU A 80 0.29 10.93 14.96
CA LEU A 80 -0.01 9.56 14.54
C LEU A 80 1.17 8.90 13.83
N ARG A 81 1.88 9.66 13.01
CA ARG A 81 3.09 9.17 12.35
C ARG A 81 4.16 8.80 13.36
N GLU A 82 4.36 9.64 14.36
CA GLU A 82 5.32 9.39 15.43
C GLU A 82 4.92 8.16 16.24
N LEU A 83 3.64 8.02 16.55
CA LEU A 83 3.12 6.87 17.29
C LEU A 83 3.47 5.54 16.59
N PHE A 84 3.39 5.48 15.27
CA PHE A 84 3.60 4.24 14.52
C PHE A 84 5.04 4.07 14.02
N SER A 85 5.90 5.06 14.16
CA SER A 85 7.24 5.10 13.54
C SER A 85 8.16 3.96 14.00
N ASP A 86 8.03 3.51 15.24
CA ASP A 86 8.86 2.45 15.82
C ASP A 86 8.08 1.17 16.11
N CYS A 87 6.87 1.04 15.55
CA CYS A 87 6.01 -0.11 15.81
C CYS A 87 6.25 -1.24 14.82
N SER A 88 6.26 -2.47 15.33
CA SER A 88 6.21 -3.67 14.51
C SER A 88 4.80 -3.84 13.91
N SER A 89 4.66 -4.74 12.93
CA SER A 89 3.35 -5.07 12.35
C SER A 89 2.38 -5.59 13.40
N TYR A 90 2.85 -6.40 14.34
CA TYR A 90 2.06 -6.91 15.44
C TYR A 90 1.57 -5.77 16.35
N GLU A 91 2.47 -4.88 16.73
CA GLU A 91 2.14 -3.72 17.56
C GLU A 91 1.11 -2.81 16.88
N LYS A 92 1.27 -2.55 15.58
CA LYS A 92 0.29 -1.78 14.81
C LYS A 92 -1.09 -2.42 14.83
N SER A 93 -1.17 -3.74 14.67
CA SER A 93 -2.44 -4.47 14.73
C SER A 93 -3.13 -4.32 16.08
N VAL A 94 -2.38 -4.46 17.17
CA VAL A 94 -2.92 -4.33 18.53
C VAL A 94 -3.43 -2.91 18.77
N ILE A 95 -2.68 -1.90 18.35
CA ILE A 95 -3.08 -0.50 18.49
C ILE A 95 -4.36 -0.24 17.69
N PHE A 96 -4.44 -0.75 16.47
CA PHE A 96 -5.61 -0.59 15.61
C PHE A 96 -6.85 -1.25 16.20
N ASP A 97 -6.74 -2.48 16.68
CA ASP A 97 -7.85 -3.21 17.30
C ASP A 97 -8.34 -2.50 18.57
N THR A 98 -7.40 -2.01 19.38
CA THR A 98 -7.70 -1.27 20.60
C THR A 98 -8.43 0.02 20.27
N ALA A 99 -7.93 0.77 19.29
CA ALA A 99 -8.55 2.04 18.85
C ALA A 99 -9.97 1.80 18.34
N ASN A 100 -10.19 0.74 17.54
CA ASN A 100 -11.52 0.38 17.05
C ASN A 100 -12.48 0.02 18.18
N SER A 101 -12.00 -0.69 19.20
CA SER A 101 -12.81 -1.05 20.38
C SER A 101 -13.22 0.19 21.16
N VAL A 102 -12.28 1.11 21.38
CA VAL A 102 -12.56 2.38 22.07
C VAL A 102 -13.56 3.21 21.28
N LYS A 103 -13.38 3.31 19.98
CA LYS A 103 -14.28 4.05 19.09
C LYS A 103 -15.72 3.50 19.16
N ARG A 104 -15.85 2.19 19.16
CA ARG A 104 -17.15 1.51 19.26
C ARG A 104 -17.82 1.81 20.59
N SER A 105 -17.07 1.72 21.69
CA SER A 105 -17.58 2.02 23.03
C SER A 105 -18.02 3.47 23.17
N LEU A 106 -17.24 4.39 22.61
CA LEU A 106 -17.58 5.82 22.64
C LEU A 106 -18.89 6.09 21.90
N ARG A 107 -19.10 5.46 20.77
CA ARG A 107 -20.34 5.63 19.98
C ARG A 107 -21.56 5.05 20.68
N ILE A 108 -21.44 3.87 21.26
CA ILE A 108 -22.52 3.24 22.04
C ILE A 108 -22.89 4.10 23.24
N ASN A 109 -21.90 4.57 24.00
CA ASN A 109 -22.14 5.39 25.19
C ASN A 109 -22.72 6.76 24.83
N ARG A 110 -22.31 7.33 23.70
CA ARG A 110 -22.88 8.58 23.21
C ARG A 110 -24.36 8.44 22.90
N GLU A 111 -24.77 7.33 22.26
CA GLU A 111 -26.17 7.03 21.98
C GLU A 111 -26.98 6.87 23.25
N LEU A 112 -26.43 6.18 24.24
CA LEU A 112 -27.09 6.02 25.55
C LEU A 112 -27.25 7.36 26.28
N LEU A 113 -26.27 8.22 26.20
CA LEU A 113 -26.36 9.58 26.78
C LEU A 113 -27.46 10.41 26.12
N ILE A 114 -27.57 10.34 24.80
CA ILE A 114 -28.60 11.05 24.05
C ILE A 114 -29.99 10.52 24.43
N LYS A 115 -30.15 9.19 24.55
CA LYS A 115 -31.41 8.57 24.96
C LYS A 115 -31.82 8.95 26.39
N LYS A 116 -30.88 9.10 27.30
CA LYS A 116 -31.13 9.53 28.68
C LYS A 116 -31.58 10.98 28.80
N ARG A 117 -31.20 11.83 27.86
CA ARG A 117 -31.59 13.25 27.85
C ARG A 117 -32.99 13.51 27.28
N ASN A 118 -33.49 12.55 26.57
CA ASN A 118 -34.84 12.58 25.98
C ASN A 118 -35.82 11.82 26.90
#